data_a00a5cb3d57c80789e94532f7d6aab5e
#
_entry.id   a00a5cb3d57c80789e94532f7d6aab5e
#
_cell.length_a   1.000
_cell.length_b   1.000
_cell.length_c   1.000
_cell.angle_alpha   90.00
_cell.angle_beta   90.00
_cell.angle_gamma   90.00
#
_symmetry.space_group_name_H-M   'P 1'
#
loop_
_entity.id
_entity.type
_entity.pdbx_description
1 polymer ?
#
loop_
_entity_poly.entity_id
_entity_poly.type
_entity_poly.pdbx_seq_one_letter_code
_entity_poly.pdbx_strand_id
1 'polypeptide(L)'
;MKMTAFPGYAAAPMNRSFAQIRWLLSTGALALALAGCASLPPPTGELSAAQQALNRAEGADASQYAPDALNQASSALARAQAAMSAGNEREARTLALAAAADGDLAYAESRAQATQQEYRQRRQEVAALRQRLQVDDGPLPPALPDIGPGNTTAGGESLRLQQLDADASLNGYAAYERLQARQSTADLLEAGRRERPDAQYLASRRVAIAELAARTEAMRRELDRLERDRSDLLVEASRQEAERARQEAERLRVQAQIQAEEAQRLRAEAAAAALARQEAEDLVIDVGGAEAERLRAARAREAELARQEAELLSEGQDDDADDDPRQ
;
A
#
# COMPACT_ATOMS: atom_id res chain seq x y z
N MET A 1 -46.30 54.55 -38.99
CA MET A 1 -47.29 54.64 -40.09
C MET A 1 -47.82 53.20 -40.39
N LYS A 2 -49.16 53.10 -40.40
CA LYS A 2 -50.09 52.03 -40.77
C LYS A 2 -50.26 50.93 -39.72
N MET A 3 -51.20 50.96 -38.84
CA MET A 3 -52.66 50.68 -38.84
C MET A 3 -53.19 49.75 -39.91
N THR A 4 -53.74 48.64 -39.44
CA THR A 4 -54.95 47.93 -39.92
C THR A 4 -55.07 46.61 -39.19
N ALA A 5 -56.05 46.17 -38.57
CA ALA A 5 -57.48 46.29 -38.43
C ALA A 5 -57.98 44.91 -38.00
N PHE A 6 -58.73 44.80 -36.95
CA PHE A 6 -59.55 43.63 -36.54
C PHE A 6 -60.77 43.43 -37.50
N PRO A 7 -61.16 42.18 -37.68
CA PRO A 7 -62.59 41.90 -37.54
C PRO A 7 -62.77 40.53 -36.81
N GLY A 8 -63.74 40.38 -36.00
CA GLY A 8 -65.14 40.25 -36.11
C GLY A 8 -65.57 39.07 -35.27
N TYR A 9 -66.28 39.32 -34.16
CA TYR A 9 -67.02 38.38 -33.34
C TYR A 9 -68.14 37.73 -34.15
N ALA A 10 -68.14 36.37 -34.23
CA ALA A 10 -69.36 35.63 -34.61
C ALA A 10 -69.76 34.72 -33.44
N ALA A 11 -70.82 35.02 -32.79
CA ALA A 11 -71.52 34.23 -31.78
C ALA A 11 -72.14 33.00 -32.43
N ALA A 12 -71.79 31.79 -31.97
CA ALA A 12 -72.48 30.56 -32.30
C ALA A 12 -73.32 30.04 -31.13
N PRO A 13 -74.49 29.48 -31.33
CA PRO A 13 -75.47 29.19 -30.30
C PRO A 13 -75.12 27.99 -29.46
N MET A 14 -75.29 28.14 -28.14
CA MET A 14 -75.27 27.03 -27.16
C MET A 14 -76.46 26.12 -27.35
N ASN A 15 -76.22 24.90 -27.82
CA ASN A 15 -77.16 23.82 -27.64
C ASN A 15 -76.42 22.59 -27.09
N ARG A 16 -76.26 22.55 -25.76
CA ARG A 16 -75.64 21.39 -25.06
C ARG A 16 -76.75 20.47 -24.59
N SER A 17 -76.95 19.37 -25.31
CA SER A 17 -77.84 18.28 -24.91
C SER A 17 -77.28 17.59 -23.64
N PHE A 18 -78.09 17.44 -22.62
CA PHE A 18 -77.77 16.82 -21.31
C PHE A 18 -77.29 15.35 -21.41
N ALA A 19 -77.25 14.74 -22.57
CA ALA A 19 -76.74 13.41 -22.78
C ALA A 19 -75.19 13.29 -22.72
N GLN A 20 -74.46 14.40 -23.01
CA GLN A 20 -72.99 14.36 -23.00
C GLN A 20 -72.39 14.49 -21.59
N ILE A 21 -73.13 14.98 -20.60
CA ILE A 21 -72.65 15.15 -19.22
C ILE A 21 -72.57 13.79 -18.51
N ARG A 22 -73.43 12.84 -18.83
CA ARG A 22 -73.41 11.47 -18.24
C ARG A 22 -72.25 10.64 -18.70
N TRP A 23 -71.73 10.87 -19.91
CA TRP A 23 -70.57 10.14 -20.47
C TRP A 23 -69.25 10.66 -19.90
N LEU A 24 -69.15 11.94 -19.60
CA LEU A 24 -67.94 12.55 -18.99
C LEU A 24 -67.79 12.15 -17.53
N LEU A 25 -68.87 11.88 -16.81
CA LEU A 25 -68.83 11.45 -15.41
C LEU A 25 -68.47 9.97 -15.27
N SER A 26 -68.79 9.11 -16.25
CA SER A 26 -68.45 7.70 -16.23
C SER A 26 -66.99 7.42 -16.62
N THR A 27 -66.38 8.23 -17.49
CA THR A 27 -64.93 8.12 -17.82
C THR A 27 -64.03 8.69 -16.73
N GLY A 28 -64.49 9.70 -15.98
CA GLY A 28 -63.76 10.24 -14.82
C GLY A 28 -63.68 9.28 -13.63
N ALA A 29 -64.70 8.48 -13.38
CA ALA A 29 -64.73 7.49 -12.31
C ALA A 29 -63.85 6.26 -12.63
N LEU A 30 -63.67 5.87 -13.87
CA LEU A 30 -62.81 4.78 -14.28
C LEU A 30 -61.32 5.16 -14.22
N ALA A 31 -60.97 6.44 -14.51
CA ALA A 31 -59.60 6.95 -14.41
C ALA A 31 -59.11 7.10 -12.96
N LEU A 32 -60.01 7.35 -11.99
CA LEU A 32 -59.63 7.39 -10.56
C LEU A 32 -59.43 5.99 -9.98
N ALA A 33 -60.04 4.96 -10.51
CA ALA A 33 -59.85 3.58 -10.01
C ALA A 33 -58.51 2.97 -10.42
N LEU A 34 -57.82 3.50 -11.43
CA LEU A 34 -56.49 3.08 -11.88
C LEU A 34 -55.32 3.78 -11.13
N ALA A 35 -55.61 4.84 -10.34
CA ALA A 35 -54.60 5.57 -9.56
C ALA A 35 -54.32 4.92 -8.19
N GLY A 36 -54.95 3.77 -7.88
CA GLY A 36 -54.97 3.21 -6.52
C GLY A 36 -53.91 2.21 -6.16
N CYS A 37 -52.99 1.84 -7.06
CA CYS A 37 -51.88 0.94 -6.71
C CYS A 37 -50.56 1.51 -7.20
N ALA A 38 -50.06 2.53 -6.53
CA ALA A 38 -48.65 2.86 -6.58
C ALA A 38 -47.89 1.81 -5.75
N SER A 39 -47.83 0.57 -6.24
CA SER A 39 -46.90 -0.41 -5.71
C SER A 39 -45.49 0.16 -5.93
N LEU A 40 -44.74 0.28 -4.89
CA LEU A 40 -43.31 0.63 -5.02
C LEU A 40 -42.69 -0.34 -6.04
N PRO A 41 -41.82 0.12 -6.95
CA PRO A 41 -41.16 -0.78 -7.89
C PRO A 41 -40.35 -1.82 -7.11
N PRO A 42 -40.22 -3.05 -7.65
CA PRO A 42 -39.46 -4.10 -6.98
C PRO A 42 -38.02 -3.66 -6.68
N PRO A 43 -37.43 -4.05 -5.52
CA PRO A 43 -36.13 -3.57 -5.05
C PRO A 43 -34.92 -4.20 -5.77
N THR A 44 -34.99 -4.26 -7.10
CA THR A 44 -33.93 -4.82 -7.94
C THR A 44 -32.67 -3.96 -7.92
N GLY A 45 -32.83 -2.64 -7.83
CA GLY A 45 -31.71 -1.71 -7.71
C GLY A 45 -30.95 -1.87 -6.41
N GLU A 46 -31.66 -2.00 -5.29
CA GLU A 46 -31.10 -2.16 -3.96
C GLU A 46 -30.39 -3.53 -3.82
N LEU A 47 -30.96 -4.61 -4.38
CA LEU A 47 -30.32 -5.91 -4.44
C LEU A 47 -29.03 -5.89 -5.29
N SER A 48 -29.06 -5.19 -6.42
CA SER A 48 -27.87 -4.99 -7.25
C SER A 48 -26.79 -4.20 -6.52
N ALA A 49 -27.17 -3.13 -5.81
CA ALA A 49 -26.23 -2.33 -5.00
C ALA A 49 -25.60 -3.17 -3.88
N ALA A 50 -26.37 -4.02 -3.19
CA ALA A 50 -25.88 -4.93 -2.18
C ALA A 50 -24.87 -5.93 -2.76
N GLN A 51 -25.17 -6.53 -3.90
CA GLN A 51 -24.25 -7.45 -4.58
C GLN A 51 -22.95 -6.75 -4.97
N GLN A 52 -23.04 -5.52 -5.49
CA GLN A 52 -21.85 -4.72 -5.83
C GLN A 52 -21.04 -4.34 -4.60
N ALA A 53 -21.67 -4.05 -3.46
CA ALA A 53 -20.97 -3.76 -2.22
C ALA A 53 -20.21 -5.00 -1.72
N LEU A 54 -20.82 -6.18 -1.76
CA LEU A 54 -20.12 -7.44 -1.43
C LEU A 54 -18.92 -7.68 -2.35
N ASN A 55 -19.12 -7.57 -3.68
CA ASN A 55 -18.04 -7.80 -4.63
C ASN A 55 -16.86 -6.81 -4.41
N ARG A 56 -17.16 -5.55 -4.03
CA ARG A 56 -16.11 -4.58 -3.65
C ARG A 56 -15.37 -4.99 -2.38
N ALA A 57 -16.09 -5.48 -1.37
CA ALA A 57 -15.50 -5.96 -0.13
C ALA A 57 -14.60 -7.18 -0.37
N GLU A 58 -15.06 -8.16 -1.14
CA GLU A 58 -14.26 -9.32 -1.55
C GLU A 58 -13.01 -8.91 -2.33
N GLY A 59 -13.15 -7.98 -3.28
CA GLY A 59 -12.03 -7.44 -4.06
C GLY A 59 -11.04 -6.60 -3.23
N ALA A 60 -11.39 -6.25 -2.00
CA ALA A 60 -10.51 -5.61 -1.02
C ALA A 60 -9.98 -6.59 0.05
N ASP A 61 -10.05 -7.89 -0.20
CA ASP A 61 -9.61 -8.94 0.72
C ASP A 61 -10.36 -8.96 2.07
N ALA A 62 -11.66 -8.59 2.07
CA ALA A 62 -12.47 -8.57 3.29
C ALA A 62 -12.60 -9.95 3.95
N SER A 63 -12.45 -11.04 3.20
CA SER A 63 -12.39 -12.39 3.73
C SER A 63 -11.22 -12.60 4.73
N GLN A 64 -10.13 -11.86 4.53
CA GLN A 64 -8.95 -11.88 5.40
C GLN A 64 -9.02 -10.83 6.51
N TYR A 65 -9.43 -9.60 6.16
CA TYR A 65 -9.30 -8.45 7.05
C TYR A 65 -10.59 -8.07 7.79
N ALA A 66 -11.76 -8.44 7.26
CA ALA A 66 -13.07 -8.11 7.84
C ALA A 66 -14.08 -9.24 7.65
N PRO A 67 -13.74 -10.51 8.05
CA PRO A 67 -14.59 -11.68 7.78
C PRO A 67 -15.98 -11.56 8.40
N ASP A 68 -16.09 -10.99 9.60
CA ASP A 68 -17.37 -10.88 10.31
C ASP A 68 -18.33 -9.92 9.61
N ALA A 69 -17.84 -8.75 9.16
CA ALA A 69 -18.64 -7.79 8.41
C ALA A 69 -19.05 -8.35 7.04
N LEU A 70 -18.15 -9.05 6.34
CA LEU A 70 -18.45 -9.72 5.08
C LEU A 70 -19.53 -10.81 5.24
N ASN A 71 -19.45 -11.62 6.30
CA ASN A 71 -20.44 -12.64 6.62
C ASN A 71 -21.80 -12.02 6.95
N GLN A 72 -21.83 -10.90 7.67
CA GLN A 72 -23.07 -10.16 7.93
C GLN A 72 -23.71 -9.66 6.64
N ALA A 73 -22.92 -9.03 5.77
CA ALA A 73 -23.38 -8.54 4.48
C ALA A 73 -23.95 -9.66 3.58
N SER A 74 -23.22 -10.77 3.46
CA SER A 74 -23.64 -11.92 2.65
C SER A 74 -24.93 -12.57 3.18
N SER A 75 -25.04 -12.72 4.51
CA SER A 75 -26.25 -13.27 5.13
C SER A 75 -27.46 -12.33 4.99
N ALA A 76 -27.25 -11.02 5.07
CA ALA A 76 -28.30 -10.03 4.85
C ALA A 76 -28.77 -10.04 3.38
N LEU A 77 -27.85 -10.15 2.41
CA LEU A 77 -28.20 -10.27 1.00
C LEU A 77 -28.99 -11.55 0.72
N ALA A 78 -28.60 -12.69 1.27
CA ALA A 78 -29.33 -13.94 1.11
C ALA A 78 -30.76 -13.83 1.66
N ARG A 79 -30.95 -13.18 2.81
CA ARG A 79 -32.29 -12.91 3.37
C ARG A 79 -33.09 -11.95 2.50
N ALA A 80 -32.46 -10.92 1.93
CA ALA A 80 -33.12 -10.00 1.01
C ALA A 80 -33.63 -10.71 -0.24
N GLN A 81 -32.83 -11.60 -0.81
CA GLN A 81 -33.23 -12.43 -1.97
C GLN A 81 -34.37 -13.39 -1.62
N ALA A 82 -34.32 -14.00 -0.45
CA ALA A 82 -35.41 -14.87 0.04
C ALA A 82 -36.72 -14.08 0.24
N ALA A 83 -36.68 -12.89 0.84
CA ALA A 83 -37.83 -12.01 0.99
C ALA A 83 -38.42 -11.58 -0.36
N MET A 84 -37.54 -11.28 -1.33
CA MET A 84 -37.95 -10.95 -2.70
C MET A 84 -38.67 -12.13 -3.38
N SER A 85 -38.14 -13.34 -3.25
CA SER A 85 -38.76 -14.53 -3.82
C SER A 85 -40.09 -14.90 -3.16
N ALA A 86 -40.27 -14.52 -1.90
CA ALA A 86 -41.53 -14.65 -1.14
C ALA A 86 -42.56 -13.56 -1.47
N GLY A 87 -42.22 -12.56 -2.31
CA GLY A 87 -43.09 -11.43 -2.62
C GLY A 87 -43.12 -10.32 -1.58
N ASN A 88 -42.22 -10.37 -0.57
CA ASN A 88 -42.14 -9.39 0.51
C ASN A 88 -41.20 -8.23 0.10
N GLU A 89 -41.63 -7.43 -0.90
CA GLU A 89 -40.76 -6.40 -1.51
C GLU A 89 -40.26 -5.33 -0.52
N ARG A 90 -41.08 -4.97 0.48
CA ARG A 90 -40.67 -4.00 1.50
C ARG A 90 -39.56 -4.56 2.37
N GLU A 91 -39.70 -5.78 2.84
CA GLU A 91 -38.69 -6.48 3.65
C GLU A 91 -37.41 -6.72 2.81
N ALA A 92 -37.56 -7.15 1.56
CA ALA A 92 -36.47 -7.33 0.63
C ALA A 92 -35.66 -6.03 0.45
N ARG A 93 -36.32 -4.89 0.30
CA ARG A 93 -35.68 -3.57 0.20
C ARG A 93 -34.90 -3.21 1.45
N THR A 94 -35.49 -3.33 2.64
CA THR A 94 -34.83 -3.04 3.91
C THR A 94 -33.60 -3.92 4.10
N LEU A 95 -33.71 -5.23 3.85
CA LEU A 95 -32.58 -6.15 3.98
C LEU A 95 -31.51 -5.90 2.91
N ALA A 96 -31.87 -5.52 1.70
CA ALA A 96 -30.91 -5.17 0.64
C ALA A 96 -30.12 -3.90 0.99
N LEU A 97 -30.78 -2.87 1.52
CA LEU A 97 -30.11 -1.66 2.01
C LEU A 97 -29.15 -1.97 3.17
N ALA A 98 -29.58 -2.82 4.10
CA ALA A 98 -28.71 -3.27 5.20
C ALA A 98 -27.50 -4.05 4.65
N ALA A 99 -27.72 -4.99 3.72
CA ALA A 99 -26.65 -5.76 3.09
C ALA A 99 -25.65 -4.87 2.32
N ALA A 100 -26.13 -3.83 1.63
CA ALA A 100 -25.28 -2.87 0.97
C ALA A 100 -24.42 -2.08 1.97
N ALA A 101 -25.02 -1.63 3.08
CA ALA A 101 -24.32 -0.90 4.12
C ALA A 101 -23.28 -1.77 4.85
N ASP A 102 -23.60 -3.04 5.12
CA ASP A 102 -22.66 -4.00 5.72
C ASP A 102 -21.53 -4.35 4.74
N GLY A 103 -21.80 -4.48 3.44
CA GLY A 103 -20.78 -4.68 2.41
C GLY A 103 -19.84 -3.48 2.28
N ASP A 104 -20.37 -2.25 2.33
CA ASP A 104 -19.58 -1.03 2.36
C ASP A 104 -18.73 -0.93 3.64
N LEU A 105 -19.26 -1.37 4.79
CA LEU A 105 -18.53 -1.43 6.05
C LEU A 105 -17.40 -2.47 5.96
N ALA A 106 -17.67 -3.68 5.46
CA ALA A 106 -16.66 -4.72 5.27
C ALA A 106 -15.51 -4.22 4.35
N TYR A 107 -15.85 -3.50 3.29
CA TYR A 107 -14.86 -2.84 2.43
C TYR A 107 -14.02 -1.82 3.21
N ALA A 108 -14.66 -0.94 3.98
CA ALA A 108 -13.98 0.10 4.75
C ALA A 108 -13.06 -0.51 5.83
N GLU A 109 -13.53 -1.52 6.56
CA GLU A 109 -12.75 -2.25 7.56
C GLU A 109 -11.55 -2.96 6.94
N SER A 110 -11.75 -3.66 5.82
CA SER A 110 -10.66 -4.33 5.09
C SER A 110 -9.58 -3.33 4.67
N ARG A 111 -9.98 -2.22 4.05
CA ARG A 111 -9.04 -1.16 3.65
C ARG A 111 -8.31 -0.55 4.84
N ALA A 112 -8.99 -0.35 5.96
CA ALA A 112 -8.39 0.19 7.17
C ALA A 112 -7.35 -0.76 7.76
N GLN A 113 -7.66 -2.05 7.88
CA GLN A 113 -6.77 -3.07 8.42
C GLN A 113 -5.53 -3.27 7.52
N ALA A 114 -5.72 -3.37 6.20
CA ALA A 114 -4.62 -3.48 5.23
C ALA A 114 -3.68 -2.28 5.33
N THR A 115 -4.22 -1.04 5.32
CA THR A 115 -3.43 0.19 5.46
C THR A 115 -2.69 0.24 6.79
N GLN A 116 -3.32 -0.22 7.87
CA GLN A 116 -2.70 -0.26 9.20
C GLN A 116 -1.51 -1.24 9.25
N GLN A 117 -1.64 -2.41 8.63
CA GLN A 117 -0.53 -3.37 8.54
C GLN A 117 0.64 -2.78 7.74
N GLU A 118 0.37 -2.17 6.60
CA GLU A 118 1.38 -1.52 5.78
C GLU A 118 2.09 -0.39 6.55
N TYR A 119 1.32 0.43 7.28
CA TYR A 119 1.88 1.47 8.14
C TYR A 119 2.83 0.92 9.21
N ARG A 120 2.43 -0.15 9.91
CA ARG A 120 3.27 -0.80 10.92
C ARG A 120 4.57 -1.34 10.30
N GLN A 121 4.47 -2.02 9.18
CA GLN A 121 5.62 -2.56 8.47
C GLN A 121 6.56 -1.44 8.05
N ARG A 122 6.06 -0.39 7.39
CA ARG A 122 6.87 0.73 6.92
C ARG A 122 7.57 1.46 8.06
N ARG A 123 6.83 1.68 9.16
CA ARG A 123 7.40 2.28 10.37
C ARG A 123 8.55 1.45 10.96
N GLN A 124 8.42 0.13 10.97
CA GLN A 124 9.49 -0.78 11.42
C GLN A 124 10.71 -0.72 10.49
N GLU A 125 10.52 -0.70 9.17
CA GLU A 125 11.60 -0.56 8.20
C GLU A 125 12.38 0.74 8.39
N VAL A 126 11.68 1.87 8.54
CA VAL A 126 12.31 3.18 8.79
C VAL A 126 13.08 3.16 10.11
N ALA A 127 12.50 2.57 11.18
CA ALA A 127 13.19 2.43 12.47
C ALA A 127 14.49 1.63 12.35
N ALA A 128 14.45 0.50 11.66
CA ALA A 128 15.61 -0.35 11.44
C ALA A 128 16.71 0.35 10.61
N LEU A 129 16.32 1.09 9.56
CA LEU A 129 17.25 1.87 8.75
C LEU A 129 17.92 2.97 9.56
N ARG A 130 17.16 3.74 10.37
CA ARG A 130 17.72 4.78 11.26
C ARG A 130 18.72 4.19 12.24
N GLN A 131 18.38 3.07 12.87
CA GLN A 131 19.28 2.37 13.79
C GLN A 131 20.57 1.90 13.10
N ARG A 132 20.45 1.31 11.90
CA ARG A 132 21.61 0.84 11.09
C ARG A 132 22.54 1.99 10.71
N LEU A 133 21.99 3.13 10.35
CA LEU A 133 22.71 4.32 9.92
C LEU A 133 23.19 5.18 11.09
N GLN A 134 22.72 4.91 12.31
CA GLN A 134 22.96 5.71 13.51
C GLN A 134 22.53 7.18 13.34
N VAL A 135 21.44 7.38 12.58
CA VAL A 135 20.85 8.70 12.36
C VAL A 135 19.72 8.90 13.35
N ASP A 136 19.77 9.98 14.11
CA ASP A 136 18.72 10.39 15.04
C ASP A 136 17.95 11.60 14.45
N ASP A 137 17.11 11.33 13.45
CA ASP A 137 16.29 12.34 12.78
C ASP A 137 14.98 12.66 13.55
N GLY A 138 15.00 12.52 14.87
CA GLY A 138 13.85 12.81 15.71
C GLY A 138 12.86 11.64 15.88
N PRO A 139 11.76 11.85 16.60
CA PRO A 139 10.80 10.79 16.93
C PRO A 139 10.13 10.23 15.68
N LEU A 140 10.06 8.90 15.63
CA LEU A 140 9.19 8.23 14.63
C LEU A 140 7.73 8.68 14.83
N PRO A 141 6.93 8.75 13.77
CA PRO A 141 5.48 8.96 13.91
C PRO A 141 4.91 8.02 14.96
N PRO A 142 3.94 8.47 15.78
CA PRO A 142 3.37 7.65 16.85
C PRO A 142 2.84 6.34 16.32
N ALA A 143 2.94 5.27 17.10
CA ALA A 143 2.20 4.06 16.79
C ALA A 143 0.71 4.42 16.83
N LEU A 144 0.02 4.26 15.70
CA LEU A 144 -1.42 4.51 15.65
C LEU A 144 -2.13 3.45 16.48
N PRO A 145 -3.19 3.83 17.21
CA PRO A 145 -4.03 2.87 17.92
C PRO A 145 -4.61 1.87 16.92
N ASP A 146 -4.85 0.65 17.40
CA ASP A 146 -5.50 -0.37 16.58
C ASP A 146 -6.85 0.14 16.10
N ILE A 147 -7.06 0.05 14.79
CA ILE A 147 -8.37 0.23 14.21
C ILE A 147 -9.12 -1.07 14.48
N GLY A 148 -9.87 -1.08 15.58
CA GLY A 148 -10.84 -2.13 15.82
C GLY A 148 -11.94 -2.13 14.75
N PRO A 149 -12.80 -3.17 14.74
CA PRO A 149 -13.99 -3.17 13.91
C PRO A 149 -14.75 -1.86 14.13
N GLY A 150 -15.34 -1.32 13.07
CA GLY A 150 -16.07 -0.07 13.14
C GLY A 150 -17.05 -0.09 14.30
N ASN A 151 -17.02 0.92 15.17
CA ASN A 151 -17.93 0.97 16.32
C ASN A 151 -19.37 1.12 15.82
N THR A 152 -20.09 0.03 15.78
CA THR A 152 -21.47 -0.06 15.29
C THR A 152 -22.49 -0.04 16.42
N THR A 153 -22.06 0.33 17.64
CA THR A 153 -22.96 0.44 18.79
C THR A 153 -24.09 1.43 18.47
N ALA A 154 -25.32 0.95 18.59
CA ALA A 154 -26.50 1.77 18.32
C ALA A 154 -26.64 2.90 19.37
N GLY A 155 -26.91 4.09 18.88
CA GLY A 155 -27.09 5.29 19.69
C GLY A 155 -25.87 6.21 19.67
N GLY A 156 -26.17 7.50 19.60
CA GLY A 156 -25.12 8.54 19.59
C GLY A 156 -24.47 8.81 18.25
N GLU A 157 -25.05 8.35 17.13
CA GLU A 157 -24.52 8.52 15.76
C GLU A 157 -24.21 10.01 15.46
N SER A 158 -25.12 10.90 15.83
CA SER A 158 -24.91 12.36 15.66
C SER A 158 -23.72 12.86 16.49
N LEU A 159 -23.55 12.35 17.72
CA LEU A 159 -22.43 12.73 18.59
C LEU A 159 -21.09 12.23 18.03
N ARG A 160 -21.05 10.97 17.58
CA ARG A 160 -19.86 10.39 16.94
C ARG A 160 -19.45 11.18 15.71
N LEU A 161 -20.42 11.55 14.86
CA LEU A 161 -20.14 12.36 13.67
C LEU A 161 -19.66 13.76 14.04
N GLN A 162 -20.24 14.40 15.09
CA GLN A 162 -19.75 15.67 15.61
C GLN A 162 -18.33 15.56 16.17
N GLN A 163 -18.00 14.48 16.88
CA GLN A 163 -16.64 14.21 17.36
C GLN A 163 -15.65 14.06 16.20
N LEU A 164 -16.03 13.31 15.14
CA LEU A 164 -15.23 13.19 13.93
C LEU A 164 -15.02 14.54 13.22
N ASP A 165 -16.06 15.40 13.20
CA ASP A 165 -15.99 16.74 12.61
C ASP A 165 -15.12 17.71 13.45
N ALA A 166 -15.10 17.53 14.76
CA ALA A 166 -14.30 18.34 15.69
C ALA A 166 -12.84 17.91 15.78
N ASP A 167 -12.50 16.67 15.39
CA ASP A 167 -11.14 16.18 15.43
C ASP A 167 -10.28 16.84 14.34
N ALA A 168 -9.38 17.73 14.76
CA ALA A 168 -8.49 18.47 13.85
C ALA A 168 -7.58 17.57 13.00
N SER A 169 -7.28 16.36 13.46
CA SER A 169 -6.45 15.39 12.75
C SER A 169 -7.23 14.64 11.65
N LEU A 170 -8.56 14.60 11.75
CA LEU A 170 -9.43 13.81 10.87
C LEU A 170 -10.42 14.64 10.06
N ASN A 171 -10.71 15.87 10.46
CA ASN A 171 -11.79 16.70 9.89
C ASN A 171 -11.63 17.02 8.39
N GLY A 172 -10.41 16.96 7.86
CA GLY A 172 -10.12 17.19 6.44
C GLY A 172 -10.31 15.97 5.53
N TYR A 173 -10.66 14.80 6.08
CA TYR A 173 -10.71 13.54 5.33
C TYR A 173 -12.11 12.96 5.20
N ALA A 174 -12.30 12.03 4.25
CA ALA A 174 -13.53 11.26 4.03
C ALA A 174 -14.78 12.15 3.82
N ALA A 175 -14.65 13.20 3.02
CA ALA A 175 -15.74 14.19 2.83
C ALA A 175 -17.02 13.55 2.27
N TYR A 176 -16.91 12.59 1.38
CA TYR A 176 -18.03 11.87 0.78
C TYR A 176 -18.73 10.97 1.80
N GLU A 177 -17.99 10.17 2.54
CA GLU A 177 -18.52 9.26 3.56
C GLU A 177 -19.18 10.04 4.71
N ARG A 178 -18.60 11.18 5.08
CA ARG A 178 -19.20 12.11 6.06
C ARG A 178 -20.50 12.69 5.57
N LEU A 179 -20.60 13.06 4.29
CA LEU A 179 -21.86 13.53 3.71
C LEU A 179 -22.93 12.45 3.79
N GLN A 180 -22.60 11.21 3.42
CA GLN A 180 -23.52 10.08 3.53
C GLN A 180 -23.94 9.80 4.97
N ALA A 181 -22.99 9.88 5.93
CA ALA A 181 -23.29 9.73 7.34
C ALA A 181 -24.24 10.84 7.86
N ARG A 182 -24.03 12.09 7.43
CA ARG A 182 -24.94 13.20 7.74
C ARG A 182 -26.35 12.98 7.19
N GLN A 183 -26.45 12.51 5.95
CA GLN A 183 -27.75 12.19 5.34
C GLN A 183 -28.46 11.08 6.12
N SER A 184 -27.78 9.97 6.39
CA SER A 184 -28.38 8.85 7.15
C SER A 184 -28.74 9.23 8.60
N THR A 185 -27.99 10.12 9.24
CA THR A 185 -28.36 10.65 10.56
C THR A 185 -29.55 11.61 10.50
N ALA A 186 -29.70 12.39 9.45
CA ALA A 186 -30.89 13.21 9.21
C ALA A 186 -32.12 12.32 8.96
N ASP A 187 -32.01 11.31 8.10
CA ASP A 187 -33.08 10.34 7.84
C ASP A 187 -33.53 9.63 9.14
N LEU A 188 -32.59 9.30 10.04
CA LEU A 188 -32.91 8.73 11.36
C LEU A 188 -33.73 9.69 12.23
N LEU A 189 -33.45 10.98 12.18
CA LEU A 189 -34.21 11.96 12.96
C LEU A 189 -35.64 12.14 12.45
N GLU A 190 -35.85 12.01 11.14
CA GLU A 190 -37.15 12.09 10.47
C GLU A 190 -37.94 10.79 10.50
N ALA A 191 -37.26 9.66 10.76
CA ALA A 191 -37.83 8.30 10.70
C ALA A 191 -38.97 8.10 11.70
N GLY A 192 -40.11 7.58 11.22
CA GLY A 192 -41.24 7.15 12.03
C GLY A 192 -40.92 5.97 12.94
N ARG A 193 -41.77 5.69 13.92
CA ARG A 193 -41.53 4.61 14.90
C ARG A 193 -41.23 3.24 14.27
N ARG A 194 -41.84 2.91 13.12
CA ARG A 194 -41.68 1.62 12.46
C ARG A 194 -40.39 1.54 11.64
N GLU A 195 -39.93 2.65 11.11
CA GLU A 195 -38.75 2.76 10.24
C GLU A 195 -37.49 3.09 11.04
N ARG A 196 -37.66 3.58 12.26
CA ARG A 196 -36.54 4.04 13.09
C ARG A 196 -35.46 2.98 13.34
N PRO A 197 -35.76 1.70 13.62
CA PRO A 197 -34.70 0.68 13.79
C PRO A 197 -33.85 0.50 12.54
N ASP A 198 -34.46 0.49 11.36
CA ASP A 198 -33.76 0.35 10.08
C ASP A 198 -32.91 1.58 9.77
N ALA A 199 -33.48 2.79 9.96
CA ALA A 199 -32.76 4.04 9.82
C ALA A 199 -31.57 4.15 10.79
N GLN A 200 -31.75 3.71 12.04
CA GLN A 200 -30.69 3.68 13.04
C GLN A 200 -29.58 2.70 12.64
N TYR A 201 -29.95 1.54 12.15
CA TYR A 201 -28.99 0.58 11.62
C TYR A 201 -28.13 1.18 10.52
N LEU A 202 -28.76 1.77 9.49
CA LEU A 202 -28.08 2.41 8.37
C LEU A 202 -27.20 3.57 8.82
N ALA A 203 -27.70 4.46 9.69
CA ALA A 203 -26.95 5.58 10.23
C ALA A 203 -25.70 5.11 10.99
N SER A 204 -25.82 4.09 11.83
CA SER A 204 -24.69 3.53 12.59
C SER A 204 -23.59 3.00 11.65
N ARG A 205 -23.96 2.29 10.55
CA ARG A 205 -23.02 1.82 9.54
C ARG A 205 -22.33 2.95 8.80
N ARG A 206 -23.11 3.96 8.35
CA ARG A 206 -22.56 5.11 7.62
C ARG A 206 -21.61 5.96 8.46
N VAL A 207 -21.90 6.13 9.75
CA VAL A 207 -20.98 6.82 10.67
C VAL A 207 -19.71 6.00 10.88
N ALA A 208 -19.81 4.67 11.09
CA ALA A 208 -18.65 3.81 11.24
C ALA A 208 -17.76 3.83 9.97
N ILE A 209 -18.37 3.79 8.78
CA ILE A 209 -17.64 3.91 7.51
C ILE A 209 -16.92 5.25 7.41
N ALA A 210 -17.56 6.36 7.78
CA ALA A 210 -16.94 7.68 7.74
C ALA A 210 -15.73 7.79 8.69
N GLU A 211 -15.85 7.25 9.90
CA GLU A 211 -14.74 7.19 10.87
C GLU A 211 -13.56 6.35 10.34
N LEU A 212 -13.85 5.16 9.78
CA LEU A 212 -12.83 4.28 9.22
C LEU A 212 -12.15 4.92 8.00
N ALA A 213 -12.93 5.51 7.11
CA ALA A 213 -12.41 6.18 5.92
C ALA A 213 -11.49 7.36 6.28
N ALA A 214 -11.92 8.21 7.23
CA ALA A 214 -11.11 9.34 7.67
C ALA A 214 -9.78 8.90 8.29
N ARG A 215 -9.79 7.88 9.15
CA ARG A 215 -8.58 7.31 9.74
C ARG A 215 -7.68 6.67 8.68
N THR A 216 -8.27 5.97 7.71
CA THR A 216 -7.51 5.34 6.61
C THR A 216 -6.82 6.37 5.74
N GLU A 217 -7.50 7.47 5.40
CA GLU A 217 -6.89 8.56 4.63
C GLU A 217 -5.78 9.28 5.40
N ALA A 218 -5.96 9.51 6.70
CA ALA A 218 -4.92 10.06 7.57
C ALA A 218 -3.68 9.13 7.61
N MET A 219 -3.90 7.82 7.79
CA MET A 219 -2.81 6.84 7.77
C MET A 219 -2.06 6.80 6.45
N ARG A 220 -2.76 6.89 5.31
CA ARG A 220 -2.11 6.93 4.00
C ARG A 220 -1.18 8.10 3.85
N ARG A 221 -1.55 9.27 4.36
CA ARG A 221 -0.66 10.44 4.34
C ARG A 221 0.58 10.25 5.20
N GLU A 222 0.43 9.58 6.34
CA GLU A 222 1.60 9.22 7.16
C GLU A 222 2.47 8.14 6.47
N LEU A 223 1.86 7.18 5.75
CA LEU A 223 2.58 6.24 4.90
C LEU A 223 3.41 6.95 3.82
N ASP A 224 2.83 7.95 3.14
CA ASP A 224 3.55 8.74 2.13
C ASP A 224 4.75 9.50 2.73
N ARG A 225 4.67 9.90 4.00
CA ARG A 225 5.80 10.50 4.74
C ARG A 225 6.88 9.47 5.05
N LEU A 226 6.46 8.32 5.62
CA LEU A 226 7.38 7.22 5.92
C LEU A 226 8.08 6.68 4.67
N GLU A 227 7.42 6.67 3.52
CA GLU A 227 8.04 6.25 2.26
C GLU A 227 9.10 7.24 1.79
N ARG A 228 8.88 8.54 1.96
CA ARG A 228 9.91 9.56 1.69
C ARG A 228 11.10 9.41 2.64
N ASP A 229 10.84 9.32 3.95
CA ASP A 229 11.88 9.09 4.96
C ASP A 229 12.71 7.83 4.65
N ARG A 230 12.02 6.75 4.27
CA ARG A 230 12.68 5.51 3.85
C ARG A 230 13.57 5.70 2.63
N SER A 231 13.09 6.43 1.62
CA SER A 231 13.83 6.69 0.41
C SER A 231 15.09 7.52 0.70
N ASP A 232 14.99 8.54 1.54
CA ASP A 232 16.11 9.37 1.96
C ASP A 232 17.16 8.57 2.74
N LEU A 233 16.71 7.70 3.66
CA LEU A 233 17.59 6.81 4.42
C LEU A 233 18.28 5.76 3.52
N LEU A 234 17.62 5.24 2.49
CA LEU A 234 18.24 4.33 1.52
C LEU A 234 19.33 5.02 0.69
N VAL A 235 19.12 6.28 0.30
CA VAL A 235 20.15 7.08 -0.36
C VAL A 235 21.35 7.29 0.56
N GLU A 236 21.11 7.60 1.83
CA GLU A 236 22.20 7.77 2.83
C GLU A 236 22.93 6.44 3.06
N ALA A 237 22.21 5.31 3.19
CA ALA A 237 22.81 3.98 3.27
C ALA A 237 23.75 3.70 2.10
N SER A 238 23.28 3.97 0.88
CA SER A 238 24.08 3.80 -0.34
C SER A 238 25.33 4.68 -0.35
N ARG A 239 25.23 5.93 0.12
CA ARG A 239 26.39 6.83 0.23
C ARG A 239 27.41 6.28 1.22
N GLN A 240 26.99 5.87 2.42
CA GLN A 240 27.89 5.28 3.41
C GLN A 240 28.54 3.99 2.92
N GLU A 241 27.80 3.13 2.22
CA GLU A 241 28.37 1.92 1.61
C GLU A 241 29.40 2.26 0.53
N ALA A 242 29.12 3.24 -0.33
CA ALA A 242 30.07 3.69 -1.34
C ALA A 242 31.34 4.29 -0.70
N GLU A 243 31.22 5.05 0.39
CA GLU A 243 32.38 5.59 1.13
C GLU A 243 33.21 4.48 1.77
N ARG A 244 32.56 3.50 2.41
CA ARG A 244 33.27 2.33 2.98
C ARG A 244 34.00 1.55 1.89
N ALA A 245 33.35 1.29 0.76
CA ALA A 245 34.00 0.61 -0.37
C ALA A 245 35.19 1.40 -0.93
N ARG A 246 35.10 2.74 -1.01
CA ARG A 246 36.24 3.61 -1.40
C ARG A 246 37.40 3.51 -0.41
N GLN A 247 37.11 3.58 0.88
CA GLN A 247 38.12 3.46 1.92
C GLN A 247 38.80 2.08 1.89
N GLU A 248 38.04 1.03 1.69
CA GLU A 248 38.56 -0.34 1.57
C GLU A 248 39.44 -0.47 0.30
N ALA A 249 38.98 0.01 -0.84
CA ALA A 249 39.77 0.03 -2.06
C ALA A 249 41.09 0.80 -1.90
N GLU A 250 41.07 1.92 -1.19
CA GLU A 250 42.31 2.68 -0.89
C GLU A 250 43.26 1.92 0.03
N ARG A 251 42.75 1.28 1.08
CA ARG A 251 43.57 0.41 1.95
C ARG A 251 44.22 -0.72 1.15
N LEU A 252 43.45 -1.39 0.27
CA LEU A 252 43.98 -2.45 -0.57
C LEU A 252 45.05 -1.94 -1.57
N ARG A 253 44.86 -0.75 -2.13
CA ARG A 253 45.87 -0.09 -2.99
C ARG A 253 47.17 0.17 -2.24
N VAL A 254 47.09 0.74 -1.03
CA VAL A 254 48.27 1.00 -0.20
C VAL A 254 48.98 -0.31 0.17
N GLN A 255 48.23 -1.36 0.54
CA GLN A 255 48.81 -2.68 0.80
C GLN A 255 49.51 -3.26 -0.44
N ALA A 256 48.88 -3.15 -1.61
CA ALA A 256 49.49 -3.62 -2.85
C ALA A 256 50.77 -2.83 -3.21
N GLN A 257 50.81 -1.51 -2.94
CA GLN A 257 52.03 -0.71 -3.14
C GLN A 257 53.16 -1.16 -2.21
N ILE A 258 52.87 -1.33 -0.91
CA ILE A 258 53.86 -1.83 0.06
C ILE A 258 54.43 -3.18 -0.38
N GLN A 259 53.54 -4.11 -0.76
CA GLN A 259 53.99 -5.43 -1.25
C GLN A 259 54.81 -5.34 -2.53
N ALA A 260 54.48 -4.43 -3.44
CA ALA A 260 55.25 -4.19 -4.66
C ALA A 260 56.65 -3.63 -4.35
N GLU A 261 56.72 -2.66 -3.43
CA GLU A 261 58.01 -2.08 -2.97
C GLU A 261 58.89 -3.12 -2.27
N GLU A 262 58.33 -3.94 -1.38
CA GLU A 262 59.03 -5.05 -0.74
C GLU A 262 59.56 -6.08 -1.75
N ALA A 263 58.71 -6.43 -2.72
CA ALA A 263 59.13 -7.36 -3.79
C ALA A 263 60.23 -6.77 -4.66
N GLN A 264 60.18 -5.44 -4.95
CA GLN A 264 61.28 -4.76 -5.66
C GLN A 264 62.58 -4.75 -4.86
N ARG A 265 62.49 -4.46 -3.56
CA ARG A 265 63.64 -4.46 -2.67
C ARG A 265 64.29 -5.86 -2.59
N LEU A 266 63.46 -6.90 -2.38
CA LEU A 266 63.98 -8.29 -2.35
C LEU A 266 64.61 -8.71 -3.70
N ARG A 267 64.05 -8.26 -4.82
CA ARG A 267 64.68 -8.52 -6.16
C ARG A 267 66.00 -7.79 -6.29
N ALA A 268 66.09 -6.55 -5.84
CA ALA A 268 67.35 -5.79 -5.86
C ALA A 268 68.41 -6.43 -4.96
N GLU A 269 68.02 -6.88 -3.75
CA GLU A 269 68.93 -7.60 -2.85
C GLU A 269 69.39 -8.94 -3.43
N ALA A 270 68.49 -9.68 -4.08
CA ALA A 270 68.84 -10.93 -4.80
C ALA A 270 69.77 -10.69 -5.97
N ALA A 271 69.54 -9.60 -6.75
CA ALA A 271 70.45 -9.23 -7.87
C ALA A 271 71.83 -8.80 -7.35
N ALA A 272 71.91 -7.99 -6.28
CA ALA A 272 73.18 -7.60 -5.66
C ALA A 272 73.95 -8.84 -5.10
N ALA A 273 73.22 -9.78 -4.46
CA ALA A 273 73.83 -11.02 -3.99
C ALA A 273 74.31 -11.92 -5.13
N ALA A 274 73.61 -11.91 -6.28
CA ALA A 274 74.04 -12.66 -7.46
C ALA A 274 75.34 -12.04 -8.08
N LEU A 275 75.42 -10.74 -8.16
CA LEU A 275 76.64 -10.03 -8.62
C LEU A 275 77.83 -10.28 -7.69
N ALA A 276 77.61 -10.18 -6.36
CA ALA A 276 78.66 -10.45 -5.40
C ALA A 276 79.13 -11.92 -5.47
N ARG A 277 78.25 -12.84 -5.78
CA ARG A 277 78.59 -14.27 -6.04
C ARG A 277 79.40 -14.43 -7.31
N GLN A 278 79.04 -13.76 -8.39
CA GLN A 278 79.82 -13.76 -9.63
C GLN A 278 81.26 -13.16 -9.41
N GLU A 279 81.36 -12.06 -8.74
CA GLU A 279 82.65 -11.46 -8.39
C GLU A 279 83.51 -12.38 -7.50
N ALA A 280 82.91 -13.07 -6.56
CA ALA A 280 83.58 -14.05 -5.74
C ALA A 280 84.01 -15.32 -6.56
N GLU A 281 83.18 -15.74 -7.53
CA GLU A 281 83.54 -16.82 -8.46
C GLU A 281 84.68 -16.45 -9.39
N ASP A 282 84.66 -15.24 -9.91
CA ASP A 282 85.72 -14.73 -10.75
C ASP A 282 87.08 -14.69 -10.02
N LEU A 283 87.06 -14.27 -8.72
CA LEU A 283 88.21 -14.26 -7.84
C LEU A 283 88.74 -15.68 -7.56
N VAL A 284 87.86 -16.66 -7.43
CA VAL A 284 88.26 -18.10 -7.19
C VAL A 284 88.77 -18.72 -8.45
N ILE A 285 88.35 -18.31 -9.65
CA ILE A 285 88.93 -18.79 -10.94
C ILE A 285 90.41 -18.38 -11.06
N ASP A 286 90.70 -17.19 -10.60
CA ASP A 286 92.07 -16.63 -10.65
C ASP A 286 93.04 -17.36 -9.71
N VAL A 287 92.50 -18.03 -8.66
CA VAL A 287 93.35 -18.65 -7.58
C VAL A 287 93.46 -20.17 -7.64
N GLY A 288 92.73 -20.90 -8.47
CA GLY A 288 92.90 -22.37 -8.59
C GLY A 288 91.73 -23.19 -9.16
N GLY A 289 92.00 -23.86 -10.27
CA GLY A 289 90.99 -24.40 -11.17
C GLY A 289 90.15 -25.59 -10.68
N ALA A 290 90.62 -26.47 -9.78
CA ALA A 290 89.89 -27.70 -9.43
C ALA A 290 88.86 -27.57 -8.26
N GLU A 291 89.04 -26.66 -7.32
CA GLU A 291 88.09 -26.36 -6.24
C GLU A 291 86.95 -25.45 -6.73
N ALA A 292 87.31 -24.62 -7.70
CA ALA A 292 86.33 -23.73 -8.32
C ALA A 292 85.17 -24.43 -9.03
N GLU A 293 85.48 -25.58 -9.71
CA GLU A 293 84.44 -26.35 -10.39
C GLU A 293 83.46 -27.03 -9.40
N ARG A 294 84.00 -27.56 -8.30
CA ARG A 294 83.17 -28.15 -7.25
C ARG A 294 82.27 -27.15 -6.57
N LEU A 295 82.80 -25.95 -6.36
CA LEU A 295 82.05 -24.83 -5.75
C LEU A 295 80.94 -24.29 -6.71
N ARG A 296 81.24 -24.24 -8.01
CA ARG A 296 80.24 -23.84 -9.04
C ARG A 296 79.14 -24.89 -9.11
N ALA A 297 79.37 -26.17 -9.06
CA ALA A 297 78.37 -27.22 -9.07
C ALA A 297 77.50 -27.22 -7.82
N ALA A 298 78.05 -26.86 -6.65
CA ALA A 298 77.31 -26.76 -5.44
C ALA A 298 76.33 -25.50 -5.46
N ARG A 299 76.84 -24.34 -5.93
CA ARG A 299 76.03 -23.11 -6.02
C ARG A 299 74.97 -23.14 -7.11
N ALA A 300 75.23 -23.82 -8.23
CA ALA A 300 74.24 -24.08 -9.25
C ALA A 300 73.04 -24.88 -8.69
N ARG A 301 73.31 -25.87 -7.80
CA ARG A 301 72.26 -26.64 -7.11
C ARG A 301 71.48 -25.77 -6.10
N GLU A 302 72.13 -24.88 -5.35
CA GLU A 302 71.48 -23.94 -4.43
C GLU A 302 70.58 -22.95 -5.18
N ALA A 303 71.03 -22.42 -6.32
CA ALA A 303 70.23 -21.50 -7.14
C ALA A 303 68.99 -22.19 -7.77
N GLU A 304 69.11 -23.51 -8.08
CA GLU A 304 67.99 -24.30 -8.59
C GLU A 304 66.94 -24.56 -7.50
N LEU A 305 67.39 -24.88 -6.29
CA LEU A 305 66.49 -25.04 -5.14
C LEU A 305 65.75 -23.71 -4.78
N ALA A 306 66.46 -22.56 -4.81
CA ALA A 306 65.87 -21.26 -4.59
C ALA A 306 64.82 -20.86 -5.66
N ARG A 307 64.98 -21.30 -6.92
CA ARG A 307 63.99 -21.14 -7.99
C ARG A 307 62.76 -22.01 -7.75
N GLN A 308 62.98 -23.29 -7.33
CA GLN A 308 61.86 -24.17 -7.00
C GLN A 308 61.05 -23.66 -5.79
N GLU A 309 61.71 -23.11 -4.76
CA GLU A 309 61.02 -22.49 -3.66
C GLU A 309 60.22 -21.24 -4.09
N ALA A 310 60.77 -20.41 -4.96
CA ALA A 310 60.09 -19.25 -5.49
C ALA A 310 58.90 -19.61 -6.40
N GLU A 311 59.01 -20.70 -7.16
CA GLU A 311 57.93 -21.21 -8.01
C GLU A 311 56.80 -21.82 -7.18
N LEU A 312 57.12 -22.57 -6.13
CA LEU A 312 56.14 -23.08 -5.16
C LEU A 312 55.42 -21.96 -4.39
N LEU A 313 56.11 -20.85 -4.07
CA LEU A 313 55.49 -19.70 -3.43
C LEU A 313 54.62 -18.88 -4.42
N SER A 314 54.92 -18.92 -5.72
CA SER A 314 54.08 -18.28 -6.75
C SER A 314 52.82 -19.10 -7.09
N GLU A 315 52.92 -20.45 -7.11
CA GLU A 315 51.78 -21.36 -7.30
C GLU A 315 50.80 -21.32 -6.10
N GLY A 316 51.29 -21.10 -4.87
CA GLY A 316 50.47 -20.97 -3.69
C GLY A 316 49.70 -19.65 -3.61
N GLN A 317 50.03 -18.63 -4.44
CA GLN A 317 49.31 -17.37 -4.52
C GLN A 317 48.19 -17.35 -5.57
N ASP A 318 48.24 -18.23 -6.55
CA ASP A 318 47.19 -18.32 -7.59
C ASP A 318 45.97 -19.16 -7.14
N ASP A 319 46.12 -20.04 -6.13
CA ASP A 319 44.99 -20.82 -5.59
C ASP A 319 44.07 -20.06 -4.65
N ASP A 320 44.47 -18.90 -4.13
CA ASP A 320 43.62 -18.03 -3.27
C ASP A 320 42.76 -17.01 -4.05
N ALA A 321 42.89 -16.97 -5.38
CA ALA A 321 42.18 -15.99 -6.21
C ALA A 321 40.83 -16.45 -6.78
N ASP A 322 40.46 -17.73 -6.62
CA ASP A 322 39.28 -18.34 -7.28
C ASP A 322 38.12 -18.70 -6.33
N ASP A 323 38.15 -18.26 -5.08
CA ASP A 323 37.01 -18.44 -4.15
C ASP A 323 36.19 -17.14 -4.02
N ASP A 324 35.46 -16.85 -5.08
CA ASP A 324 34.34 -15.83 -5.06
C ASP A 324 33.02 -16.57 -4.73
N PRO A 325 32.46 -16.45 -3.53
CA PRO A 325 31.14 -17.00 -3.22
C PRO A 325 30.08 -16.07 -3.77
N ARG A 326 29.60 -16.34 -4.99
CA ARG A 326 28.28 -15.90 -5.41
C ARG A 326 27.23 -16.83 -4.81
N GLN A 327 26.56 -16.39 -3.75
CA GLN A 327 25.14 -16.62 -3.46
C GLN A 327 24.57 -15.43 -2.70
#